data_5977a657664af3c21c92fd39fee52127
#
_entry.id   5977a657664af3c21c92fd39fee52127
#
_cell.length_a   1.000
_cell.length_b   1.000
_cell.length_c   1.000
_cell.angle_alpha   90.00
_cell.angle_beta   90.00
_cell.angle_gamma   90.00
#
_symmetry.space_group_name_H-M   'P 1'
#
loop_
_entity.id
_entity.type
_entity.pdbx_description
1 polymer ?
#
loop_
_entity_poly.entity_id
_entity_poly.type
_entity_poly.pdbx_seq_one_letter_code
_entity_poly.pdbx_strand_id
1 'polypeptide(L)'
;MTTSIGPDWELDYYSRPILEPDGKKRWELLICTTPEVDSQGESHGGSFRWSRTCPASSVNSIWLREALQEALAEAGQQGLAAPRRLRCWRASMRTMVQRAAEGLGLELVPSRRTYALVSWLQQREQEVYPEQEGYMAGPLAPPPAPIRSVPVPLPEAARGDQWAWASLPLDALREAGGWESSFRSLVPIPPGLDPAVPVPGIRLFSRSRALAIAGWLAGLEPVRLEISGNQLVLEAGLEDRWLLASALPEAEASAAAEAFAAAREQAGGLQFLAVQASESEPRFEGFWMLRDLPDA
;
A
#
# COMPACT_ATOMS: atom_id res chain seq x y z
N MET A 1 -29.67 4.21 12.54
CA MET A 1 -28.81 5.06 11.69
C MET A 1 -27.52 4.27 11.48
N THR A 2 -27.33 3.69 10.31
CA THR A 2 -26.09 3.01 9.96
C THR A 2 -25.02 4.09 9.77
N THR A 3 -24.09 4.21 10.70
CA THR A 3 -22.95 5.12 10.56
C THR A 3 -22.18 4.65 9.33
N SER A 4 -22.20 5.41 8.26
CA SER A 4 -21.36 5.16 7.09
C SER A 4 -19.90 5.21 7.56
N ILE A 5 -19.21 4.08 7.48
CA ILE A 5 -17.78 4.02 7.78
C ILE A 5 -17.09 4.75 6.65
N GLY A 6 -16.39 5.83 6.96
CA GLY A 6 -15.62 6.59 5.97
C GLY A 6 -14.45 5.79 5.40
N PRO A 7 -13.91 6.24 4.26
CA PRO A 7 -12.75 5.62 3.65
C PRO A 7 -11.52 5.70 4.56
N ASP A 8 -10.57 4.79 4.36
CA ASP A 8 -9.26 4.91 5.01
C ASP A 8 -8.51 6.12 4.42
N TRP A 9 -7.68 6.77 5.23
CA TRP A 9 -6.78 7.83 4.79
C TRP A 9 -5.34 7.34 4.73
N GLU A 10 -4.58 7.88 3.78
CA GLU A 10 -3.15 7.70 3.63
C GLU A 10 -2.45 8.99 4.05
N LEU A 11 -1.36 8.89 4.80
CA LEU A 11 -0.69 10.02 5.41
C LEU A 11 0.82 9.95 5.21
N ASP A 12 1.42 11.08 4.79
CA ASP A 12 2.85 11.32 4.84
C ASP A 12 3.15 12.61 5.60
N TYR A 13 3.99 12.53 6.62
CA TYR A 13 4.49 13.68 7.36
C TYR A 13 6.00 13.66 7.35
N TYR A 14 6.60 14.44 6.45
CA TYR A 14 8.04 14.41 6.25
C TYR A 14 8.61 15.73 5.68
N SER A 15 9.95 15.84 5.68
CA SER A 15 10.63 16.99 5.08
C SER A 15 10.59 16.95 3.56
N ARG A 16 10.49 18.13 2.94
CA ARG A 16 10.44 18.32 1.48
C ARG A 16 11.75 18.92 0.96
N PRO A 17 12.02 18.83 -0.36
CA PRO A 17 13.24 19.38 -0.97
C PRO A 17 13.19 20.92 -1.10
N ILE A 18 12.85 21.59 -0.03
CA ILE A 18 12.70 23.04 0.03
C ILE A 18 13.42 23.54 1.26
N LEU A 19 14.34 24.48 1.09
CA LEU A 19 15.00 25.18 2.18
C LEU A 19 14.20 26.42 2.57
N GLU A 20 13.88 26.51 3.85
CA GLU A 20 13.33 27.71 4.45
C GLU A 20 14.44 28.77 4.66
N PRO A 21 14.10 30.07 4.84
CA PRO A 21 15.08 31.12 5.04
C PRO A 21 16.04 30.89 6.23
N ASP A 22 15.65 30.05 7.20
CA ASP A 22 16.49 29.66 8.35
C ASP A 22 17.47 28.49 8.03
N GLY A 23 17.51 28.04 6.77
CA GLY A 23 18.38 26.95 6.31
C GLY A 23 17.89 25.54 6.64
N LYS A 24 16.70 25.40 7.21
CA LYS A 24 16.09 24.10 7.50
C LYS A 24 15.19 23.64 6.37
N LYS A 25 15.03 22.33 6.23
CA LYS A 25 14.06 21.77 5.29
C LYS A 25 12.64 22.03 5.77
N ARG A 26 11.78 22.42 4.82
CA ARG A 26 10.33 22.49 5.04
C ARG A 26 9.77 21.13 5.36
N TRP A 27 8.89 21.06 6.33
CA TRP A 27 8.09 19.87 6.59
C TRP A 27 6.66 20.05 6.06
N GLU A 28 6.07 18.96 5.65
CA GLU A 28 4.71 18.97 5.11
C GLU A 28 3.96 17.73 5.51
N LEU A 29 2.71 17.92 5.92
CA LEU A 29 1.74 16.86 6.10
C LEU A 29 0.91 16.74 4.82
N LEU A 30 0.87 15.57 4.24
CA LEU A 30 -0.01 15.20 3.14
C LEU A 30 -1.00 14.16 3.64
N ILE A 31 -2.29 14.34 3.29
CA ILE A 31 -3.36 13.40 3.60
C ILE A 31 -4.20 13.22 2.35
N CYS A 32 -4.49 11.98 2.00
CA CYS A 32 -5.46 11.68 0.97
C CYS A 32 -6.33 10.47 1.33
N THR A 33 -7.51 10.37 0.72
CA THR A 33 -8.35 9.17 0.82
C THR A 33 -7.71 8.01 0.08
N THR A 34 -7.75 6.81 0.68
CA THR A 34 -7.50 5.58 -0.07
C THR A 34 -8.57 5.41 -1.14
N PRO A 35 -8.22 5.17 -2.41
CA PRO A 35 -9.21 4.98 -3.45
C PRO A 35 -10.14 3.81 -3.13
N GLU A 36 -11.43 4.04 -3.26
CA GLU A 36 -12.44 2.98 -3.29
C GLU A 36 -12.84 2.75 -4.74
N VAL A 37 -12.90 1.51 -5.14
CA VAL A 37 -13.34 1.11 -6.48
C VAL A 37 -14.68 0.43 -6.34
N ASP A 38 -15.64 0.82 -7.19
CA ASP A 38 -16.94 0.19 -7.23
C ASP A 38 -16.92 -1.17 -7.94
N SER A 39 -18.11 -1.79 -8.03
CA SER A 39 -18.31 -3.05 -8.73
C SER A 39 -18.04 -3.00 -10.24
N GLN A 40 -17.82 -1.80 -10.80
CA GLN A 40 -17.50 -1.59 -12.21
C GLN A 40 -16.04 -1.27 -12.46
N GLY A 41 -15.23 -1.27 -11.39
CA GLY A 41 -13.80 -0.95 -11.48
C GLY A 41 -13.50 0.56 -11.58
N GLU A 42 -14.53 1.40 -11.44
CA GLU A 42 -14.35 2.85 -11.44
C GLU A 42 -14.00 3.33 -10.03
N SER A 43 -13.03 4.22 -9.95
CA SER A 43 -12.63 4.84 -8.69
C SER A 43 -13.68 5.86 -8.27
N HIS A 44 -14.53 5.48 -7.35
CA HIS A 44 -15.52 6.36 -6.75
C HIS A 44 -15.08 6.78 -5.35
N GLY A 45 -15.36 7.97 -5.05
CA GLY A 45 -15.03 8.64 -3.82
C GLY A 45 -14.31 9.94 -4.15
N GLY A 46 -14.89 11.07 -3.77
CA GLY A 46 -14.22 12.35 -3.93
C GLY A 46 -12.81 12.19 -3.39
N SER A 47 -11.81 12.41 -4.24
CA SER A 47 -10.42 12.31 -3.86
C SER A 47 -10.11 13.47 -2.91
N PHE A 48 -10.40 13.29 -1.62
CA PHE A 48 -9.95 14.25 -0.63
C PHE A 48 -8.42 14.26 -0.64
N ARG A 49 -7.86 15.42 -0.87
CA ARG A 49 -6.44 15.69 -0.75
C ARG A 49 -6.27 16.94 0.07
N TRP A 50 -5.48 16.85 1.10
CA TRP A 50 -5.23 17.96 2.00
C TRP A 50 -3.74 18.02 2.34
N SER A 51 -3.19 19.23 2.39
CA SER A 51 -1.79 19.43 2.74
C SER A 51 -1.61 20.64 3.64
N ARG A 52 -0.65 20.54 4.55
CA ARG A 52 -0.26 21.65 5.42
C ARG A 52 1.24 21.64 5.67
N THR A 53 1.88 22.81 5.48
CA THR A 53 3.29 22.98 5.82
C THR A 53 3.48 23.11 7.32
N CYS A 54 4.57 22.54 7.83
CA CYS A 54 4.96 22.59 9.22
C CYS A 54 6.35 23.22 9.35
N PRO A 55 6.51 24.27 10.17
CA PRO A 55 7.83 24.78 10.48
C PRO A 55 8.70 23.71 11.13
N ALA A 56 9.98 23.62 10.75
CA ALA A 56 10.89 22.60 11.27
C ALA A 56 11.00 22.60 12.82
N SER A 57 10.80 23.75 13.46
CA SER A 57 10.76 23.90 14.92
C SER A 57 9.49 23.33 15.57
N SER A 58 8.44 23.08 14.80
CA SER A 58 7.12 22.65 15.27
C SER A 58 6.84 21.18 14.96
N VAL A 59 7.83 20.42 14.51
CA VAL A 59 7.69 19.01 14.16
C VAL A 59 7.51 18.17 15.45
N ASN A 60 6.26 17.94 15.82
CA ASN A 60 5.87 17.16 16.99
C ASN A 60 4.44 16.61 16.86
N SER A 61 4.05 15.73 17.79
CA SER A 61 2.71 15.11 17.76
C SER A 61 1.57 16.06 18.11
N ILE A 62 1.83 17.19 18.77
CA ILE A 62 0.80 18.19 19.11
C ILE A 62 0.38 18.92 17.85
N TRP A 63 1.35 19.48 17.13
CA TRP A 63 1.10 20.13 15.84
C TRP A 63 0.41 19.17 14.85
N LEU A 64 0.88 17.91 14.79
CA LEU A 64 0.30 16.91 13.92
C LEU A 64 -1.16 16.60 14.26
N ARG A 65 -1.49 16.52 15.56
CA ARG A 65 -2.88 16.32 16.00
C ARG A 65 -3.77 17.49 15.61
N GLU A 66 -3.31 18.73 15.79
CA GLU A 66 -4.04 19.92 15.37
C GLU A 66 -4.27 19.94 13.86
N ALA A 67 -3.25 19.62 13.08
CA ALA A 67 -3.35 19.53 11.63
C ALA A 67 -4.32 18.42 11.17
N LEU A 68 -4.32 17.27 11.84
CA LEU A 68 -5.31 16.21 11.60
C LEU A 68 -6.73 16.65 11.92
N GLN A 69 -6.93 17.41 13.01
CA GLN A 69 -8.25 17.97 13.35
C GLN A 69 -8.76 18.93 12.28
N GLU A 70 -7.90 19.77 11.74
CA GLU A 70 -8.26 20.66 10.64
C GLU A 70 -8.64 19.88 9.38
N ALA A 71 -7.84 18.86 9.02
CA ALA A 71 -8.15 18.00 7.87
C ALA A 71 -9.51 17.28 8.04
N LEU A 72 -9.80 16.78 9.24
CA LEU A 72 -11.11 16.17 9.56
C LEU A 72 -12.26 17.17 9.44
N ALA A 73 -12.05 18.39 9.93
CA ALA A 73 -13.07 19.45 9.86
C ALA A 73 -13.35 19.86 8.41
N GLU A 74 -12.30 19.98 7.58
CA GLU A 74 -12.44 20.32 6.17
C GLU A 74 -13.11 19.20 5.38
N ALA A 75 -12.74 17.95 5.60
CA ALA A 75 -13.42 16.81 5.00
C ALA A 75 -14.92 16.77 5.36
N GLY A 76 -15.24 17.05 6.63
CA GLY A 76 -16.63 17.16 7.09
C GLY A 76 -17.41 18.29 6.42
N GLN A 77 -16.78 19.46 6.17
CA GLN A 77 -17.39 20.55 5.41
C GLN A 77 -17.67 20.19 3.94
N GLN A 78 -16.86 19.29 3.37
CA GLN A 78 -17.06 18.74 2.03
C GLN A 78 -18.09 17.58 2.02
N GLY A 79 -18.69 17.24 3.16
CA GLY A 79 -19.68 16.17 3.27
C GLY A 79 -19.07 14.76 3.32
N LEU A 80 -17.75 14.65 3.54
CA LEU A 80 -17.06 13.35 3.64
C LEU A 80 -17.16 12.80 5.05
N ALA A 81 -17.32 11.49 5.17
CA ALA A 81 -17.28 10.82 6.45
C ALA A 81 -15.85 10.77 7.01
N ALA A 82 -15.72 10.85 8.34
CA ALA A 82 -14.43 10.69 8.99
C ALA A 82 -13.80 9.33 8.66
N PRO A 83 -12.49 9.24 8.48
CA PRO A 83 -11.82 7.99 8.22
C PRO A 83 -11.90 7.06 9.42
N ARG A 84 -11.91 5.75 9.17
CA ARG A 84 -11.75 4.76 10.22
C ARG A 84 -10.28 4.59 10.59
N ARG A 85 -9.41 4.56 9.61
CA ARG A 85 -7.98 4.26 9.76
C ARG A 85 -7.12 5.28 9.01
N LEU A 86 -5.93 5.49 9.57
CA LEU A 86 -4.83 6.24 8.93
C LEU A 86 -3.72 5.25 8.57
N ARG A 87 -3.36 5.16 7.29
CA ARG A 87 -2.16 4.44 6.86
C ARG A 87 -0.97 5.37 6.85
N CYS A 88 0.11 4.96 7.52
CA CYS A 88 1.38 5.67 7.54
C CYS A 88 2.49 4.75 7.02
N TRP A 89 3.19 5.17 5.98
CA TRP A 89 4.22 4.36 5.34
C TRP A 89 5.63 4.58 5.87
N ARG A 90 5.88 5.72 6.55
CA ARG A 90 7.22 6.01 7.10
C ARG A 90 7.37 5.48 8.51
N ALA A 91 8.22 4.48 8.66
CA ALA A 91 8.55 3.90 9.96
C ALA A 91 9.07 4.95 10.95
N SER A 92 9.91 5.90 10.49
CA SER A 92 10.46 6.98 11.31
C SER A 92 9.41 7.91 11.95
N MET A 93 8.24 8.05 11.31
CA MET A 93 7.15 8.90 11.80
C MET A 93 6.10 8.15 12.60
N ARG A 94 6.15 6.82 12.64
CA ARG A 94 5.14 5.96 13.27
C ARG A 94 4.73 6.40 14.67
N THR A 95 5.70 6.59 15.56
CA THR A 95 5.41 6.95 16.96
C THR A 95 4.73 8.31 17.09
N MET A 96 5.12 9.27 16.26
CA MET A 96 4.54 10.62 16.26
C MET A 96 3.10 10.59 15.74
N VAL A 97 2.87 9.89 14.64
CA VAL A 97 1.54 9.71 14.04
C VAL A 97 0.62 8.93 14.99
N GLN A 98 1.13 7.87 15.63
CA GLN A 98 0.38 7.09 16.63
C GLN A 98 -0.16 7.99 17.74
N ARG A 99 0.69 8.80 18.36
CA ARG A 99 0.30 9.71 19.44
C ARG A 99 -0.74 10.75 19.01
N ALA A 100 -0.62 11.24 17.79
CA ALA A 100 -1.57 12.21 17.24
C ALA A 100 -2.93 11.56 16.95
N ALA A 101 -2.94 10.37 16.35
CA ALA A 101 -4.13 9.60 15.99
C ALA A 101 -4.92 9.12 17.21
N GLU A 102 -4.23 8.62 18.25
CA GLU A 102 -4.85 8.18 19.51
C GLU A 102 -5.65 9.31 20.17
N GLY A 103 -5.13 10.54 20.16
CA GLY A 103 -5.83 11.70 20.70
C GLY A 103 -7.12 12.08 19.93
N LEU A 104 -7.35 11.48 18.76
CA LEU A 104 -8.51 11.72 17.90
C LEU A 104 -9.41 10.48 17.76
N GLY A 105 -9.08 9.38 18.41
CA GLY A 105 -9.80 8.11 18.28
C GLY A 105 -9.66 7.44 16.92
N LEU A 106 -8.60 7.75 16.18
CA LEU A 106 -8.29 7.15 14.87
C LEU A 106 -7.35 5.96 15.02
N GLU A 107 -7.64 4.87 14.31
CA GLU A 107 -6.77 3.71 14.25
C GLU A 107 -5.58 4.00 13.30
N LEU A 108 -4.34 3.84 13.79
CA LEU A 108 -3.16 3.89 12.94
C LEU A 108 -2.82 2.50 12.42
N VAL A 109 -2.69 2.37 11.10
CA VAL A 109 -2.20 1.17 10.42
C VAL A 109 -0.85 1.48 9.76
N PRO A 110 0.26 1.02 10.35
CA PRO A 110 1.57 1.12 9.70
C PRO A 110 1.58 0.23 8.45
N SER A 111 1.61 0.84 7.26
CA SER A 111 1.48 0.10 6.01
C SER A 111 2.08 0.86 4.84
N ARG A 112 2.73 0.13 3.93
CA ARG A 112 3.17 0.64 2.62
C ARG A 112 2.03 0.63 1.57
N ARG A 113 0.82 0.22 1.93
CA ARG A 113 -0.36 0.30 1.05
C ARG A 113 -0.90 1.73 0.99
N THR A 114 -0.06 2.66 0.57
CA THR A 114 -0.32 4.09 0.47
C THR A 114 -0.11 4.57 -0.97
N TYR A 115 -0.76 3.88 -1.91
CA TYR A 115 -0.52 4.05 -3.34
C TYR A 115 -0.99 5.40 -3.87
N ALA A 116 -2.14 5.90 -3.40
CA ALA A 116 -2.66 7.21 -3.82
C ALA A 116 -1.77 8.34 -3.30
N LEU A 117 -1.30 8.21 -2.07
CA LEU A 117 -0.36 9.13 -1.45
C LEU A 117 0.96 9.20 -2.21
N VAL A 118 1.55 8.03 -2.52
CA VAL A 118 2.83 7.96 -3.24
C VAL A 118 2.69 8.54 -4.64
N SER A 119 1.61 8.23 -5.36
CA SER A 119 1.35 8.83 -6.68
C SER A 119 1.19 10.35 -6.59
N TRP A 120 0.51 10.84 -5.56
CA TRP A 120 0.36 12.28 -5.33
C TRP A 120 1.68 12.95 -4.93
N LEU A 121 2.49 12.29 -4.10
CA LEU A 121 3.81 12.79 -3.73
C LEU A 121 4.72 12.92 -4.96
N GLN A 122 4.75 11.90 -5.83
CA GLN A 122 5.50 11.94 -7.09
C GLN A 122 5.03 13.08 -8.00
N GLN A 123 3.72 13.30 -8.10
CA GLN A 123 3.19 14.44 -8.84
C GLN A 123 3.69 15.77 -8.24
N ARG A 124 3.68 15.92 -6.92
CA ARG A 124 4.17 17.14 -6.26
C ARG A 124 5.66 17.36 -6.45
N GLU A 125 6.45 16.29 -6.48
CA GLU A 125 7.90 16.34 -6.76
C GLU A 125 8.20 16.83 -8.17
N GLN A 126 7.34 16.54 -9.12
CA GLN A 126 7.50 16.95 -10.52
C GLN A 126 6.90 18.33 -10.82
N GLU A 127 5.75 18.65 -10.25
CA GLU A 127 4.93 19.80 -10.67
C GLU A 127 4.87 20.93 -9.64
N VAL A 128 5.01 20.63 -8.34
CA VAL A 128 4.76 21.61 -7.28
C VAL A 128 6.03 22.10 -6.62
N TYR A 129 6.91 21.20 -6.17
CA TYR A 129 8.11 21.61 -5.44
C TYR A 129 9.11 22.36 -6.29
N PRO A 130 9.34 22.04 -7.59
CA PRO A 130 10.28 22.79 -8.43
C PRO A 130 9.92 24.27 -8.60
N GLU A 131 8.63 24.62 -8.50
CA GLU A 131 8.15 26.00 -8.64
C GLU A 131 8.23 26.82 -7.34
N GLN A 132 8.64 26.19 -6.23
CA GLN A 132 8.68 26.85 -4.92
C GLN A 132 10.04 27.49 -4.64
N GLU A 133 10.01 28.67 -4.02
CA GLU A 133 11.22 29.34 -3.53
C GLU A 133 11.96 28.44 -2.53
N GLY A 134 13.29 28.36 -2.66
CA GLY A 134 14.12 27.50 -1.83
C GLY A 134 14.20 26.04 -2.30
N TYR A 135 13.62 25.70 -3.46
CA TYR A 135 13.72 24.35 -4.02
C TYR A 135 15.18 23.92 -4.23
N MET A 136 15.50 22.73 -3.76
CA MET A 136 16.79 22.08 -3.95
C MET A 136 16.68 21.04 -5.05
N ALA A 137 17.17 21.36 -6.24
CA ALA A 137 17.27 20.39 -7.32
C ALA A 137 18.30 19.30 -6.95
N GLY A 138 17.90 18.07 -7.07
CA GLY A 138 18.77 16.91 -6.85
C GLY A 138 18.05 15.79 -6.10
N PRO A 139 18.62 14.58 -6.11
CA PRO A 139 18.04 13.51 -5.32
C PRO A 139 18.09 13.93 -3.84
N LEU A 140 16.93 13.93 -3.20
CA LEU A 140 16.89 13.85 -1.74
C LEU A 140 17.77 12.65 -1.40
N ALA A 141 18.68 12.80 -0.43
CA ALA A 141 19.42 11.64 0.07
C ALA A 141 18.36 10.57 0.37
N PRO A 142 18.39 9.42 -0.31
CA PRO A 142 17.40 8.40 -0.03
C PRO A 142 17.49 8.09 1.46
N PRO A 143 16.36 7.85 2.14
CA PRO A 143 16.42 7.31 3.49
C PRO A 143 17.35 6.10 3.45
N PRO A 144 18.12 5.83 4.51
CA PRO A 144 18.97 4.64 4.55
C PRO A 144 18.08 3.45 4.17
N ALA A 145 18.57 2.65 3.22
CA ALA A 145 17.85 1.47 2.77
C ALA A 145 17.36 0.69 3.99
N PRO A 146 16.08 0.39 4.12
CA PRO A 146 15.58 -0.31 5.29
C PRO A 146 16.35 -1.62 5.42
N ILE A 147 16.83 -1.91 6.63
CA ILE A 147 17.45 -3.21 6.91
C ILE A 147 16.33 -4.23 6.69
N ARG A 148 16.37 -4.93 5.57
CA ARG A 148 15.35 -5.94 5.25
C ARG A 148 15.44 -7.05 6.28
N SER A 149 14.37 -7.24 7.03
CA SER A 149 14.27 -8.32 8.01
C SER A 149 14.38 -9.68 7.30
N VAL A 150 14.93 -10.67 8.00
CA VAL A 150 14.96 -12.05 7.49
C VAL A 150 13.51 -12.55 7.40
N PRO A 151 13.09 -13.17 6.27
CA PRO A 151 11.74 -13.69 6.16
C PRO A 151 11.45 -14.76 7.22
N VAL A 152 10.32 -14.63 7.89
CA VAL A 152 9.84 -15.60 8.87
C VAL A 152 8.76 -16.50 8.26
N PRO A 153 8.73 -17.80 8.55
CA PRO A 153 7.68 -18.68 8.08
C PRO A 153 6.30 -18.21 8.56
N LEU A 154 5.31 -18.29 7.67
CA LEU A 154 3.93 -18.14 8.09
C LEU A 154 3.59 -19.14 9.20
N PRO A 155 2.76 -18.78 10.19
CA PRO A 155 2.18 -19.75 11.13
C PRO A 155 1.50 -20.89 10.36
N GLU A 156 1.54 -22.09 10.90
CA GLU A 156 0.98 -23.28 10.23
C GLU A 156 -0.50 -23.09 9.82
N ALA A 157 -1.27 -22.42 10.68
CA ALA A 157 -2.67 -22.10 10.41
C ALA A 157 -2.89 -21.17 9.20
N ALA A 158 -1.87 -20.39 8.82
CA ALA A 158 -1.92 -19.42 7.73
C ALA A 158 -1.21 -19.90 6.45
N ARG A 159 -0.59 -21.07 6.47
CA ARG A 159 0.05 -21.66 5.29
C ARG A 159 -0.95 -22.33 4.40
N GLY A 160 -0.83 -22.13 3.08
CA GLY A 160 -1.49 -22.96 2.09
C GLY A 160 -0.95 -24.40 2.15
N ASP A 161 -1.80 -25.36 1.81
CA ASP A 161 -1.38 -26.75 1.67
C ASP A 161 -0.56 -26.93 0.37
N GLN A 162 -0.87 -26.10 -0.62
CA GLN A 162 -0.18 -25.99 -1.92
C GLN A 162 -0.21 -24.54 -2.40
N TRP A 163 0.61 -24.23 -3.39
CA TRP A 163 0.61 -22.96 -4.09
C TRP A 163 0.96 -23.13 -5.56
N ALA A 164 0.58 -22.17 -6.40
CA ALA A 164 0.92 -22.14 -7.81
C ALA A 164 1.15 -20.71 -8.31
N TRP A 165 2.00 -20.58 -9.31
CA TRP A 165 2.09 -19.38 -10.13
C TRP A 165 0.77 -19.15 -10.84
N ALA A 166 0.40 -17.88 -11.00
CA ALA A 166 -0.81 -17.51 -11.70
C ALA A 166 -0.59 -16.22 -12.50
N SER A 167 -1.44 -16.01 -13.48
CA SER A 167 -1.52 -14.77 -14.22
C SER A 167 -2.98 -14.48 -14.52
N LEU A 168 -3.35 -13.21 -14.41
CA LEU A 168 -4.68 -12.71 -14.78
C LEU A 168 -4.50 -11.52 -15.72
N PRO A 169 -5.33 -11.39 -16.78
CA PRO A 169 -5.32 -10.19 -17.59
C PRO A 169 -5.78 -8.98 -16.78
N LEU A 170 -5.27 -7.82 -17.11
CA LEU A 170 -5.53 -6.58 -16.35
C LEU A 170 -7.01 -6.21 -16.30
N ASP A 171 -7.77 -6.48 -17.36
CA ASP A 171 -9.21 -6.25 -17.40
C ASP A 171 -9.97 -7.09 -16.37
N ALA A 172 -9.57 -8.34 -16.15
CA ALA A 172 -10.15 -9.16 -15.07
C ALA A 172 -9.87 -8.56 -13.69
N LEU A 173 -8.71 -7.91 -13.49
CA LEU A 173 -8.38 -7.23 -12.22
C LEU A 173 -9.20 -5.97 -12.01
N ARG A 174 -9.64 -5.30 -13.08
CA ARG A 174 -10.55 -4.15 -12.97
C ARG A 174 -11.91 -4.56 -12.42
N GLU A 175 -12.35 -5.78 -12.72
CA GLU A 175 -13.61 -6.34 -12.21
C GLU A 175 -13.49 -6.85 -10.76
N ALA A 176 -12.26 -6.99 -10.25
CA ALA A 176 -12.01 -7.56 -8.92
C ALA A 176 -12.67 -6.78 -7.78
N GLY A 177 -12.95 -5.49 -7.96
CA GLY A 177 -13.72 -4.67 -7.02
C GLY A 177 -15.14 -5.19 -6.77
N GLY A 178 -15.72 -5.88 -7.73
CA GLY A 178 -17.05 -6.51 -7.64
C GLY A 178 -17.04 -7.93 -7.09
N TRP A 179 -15.87 -8.55 -6.87
CA TRP A 179 -15.79 -9.90 -6.36
C TRP A 179 -16.10 -9.94 -4.87
N GLU A 180 -16.93 -10.89 -4.43
CA GLU A 180 -17.32 -11.04 -3.02
C GLU A 180 -16.13 -11.26 -2.08
N SER A 181 -15.06 -11.84 -2.59
CA SER A 181 -13.83 -12.17 -1.87
C SER A 181 -12.74 -11.09 -1.94
N SER A 182 -13.00 -9.97 -2.62
CA SER A 182 -12.02 -8.89 -2.64
C SER A 182 -12.00 -8.22 -1.26
N PHE A 183 -10.86 -8.28 -0.58
CA PHE A 183 -10.62 -7.47 0.61
C PHE A 183 -10.35 -6.01 0.21
N ARG A 184 -11.20 -5.43 -0.58
CA ARG A 184 -11.38 -4.04 -1.04
C ARG A 184 -10.22 -3.04 -0.88
N SER A 185 -8.99 -3.47 -0.76
CA SER A 185 -7.84 -2.57 -0.78
C SER A 185 -7.27 -2.50 -2.19
N LEU A 186 -7.94 -1.75 -3.02
CA LEU A 186 -7.58 -1.62 -4.42
C LEU A 186 -6.36 -0.73 -4.56
N VAL A 187 -5.50 -1.18 -5.43
CA VAL A 187 -4.32 -0.45 -5.87
C VAL A 187 -4.72 0.34 -7.10
N PRO A 188 -4.43 1.65 -7.18
CA PRO A 188 -4.66 2.39 -8.41
C PRO A 188 -3.91 1.73 -9.57
N ILE A 189 -4.66 1.40 -10.62
CA ILE A 189 -4.09 0.83 -11.84
C ILE A 189 -3.38 1.94 -12.60
N PRO A 190 -2.08 1.78 -12.97
CA PRO A 190 -1.38 2.78 -13.76
C PRO A 190 -2.12 3.06 -15.07
N PRO A 191 -2.21 4.34 -15.50
CA PRO A 191 -2.84 4.68 -16.77
C PRO A 191 -2.00 4.17 -17.95
N GLY A 192 -2.68 3.90 -19.08
CA GLY A 192 -2.02 3.55 -20.35
C GLY A 192 -1.57 2.09 -20.49
N LEU A 193 -1.86 1.23 -19.50
CA LEU A 193 -1.58 -0.20 -19.64
C LEU A 193 -2.61 -0.87 -20.56
N ASP A 194 -2.12 -1.82 -21.39
CA ASP A 194 -2.97 -2.66 -22.22
C ASP A 194 -3.91 -3.50 -21.31
N PRO A 195 -5.23 -3.50 -21.55
CA PRO A 195 -6.18 -4.33 -20.81
C PRO A 195 -5.84 -5.83 -20.82
N ALA A 196 -5.18 -6.32 -21.86
CA ALA A 196 -4.79 -7.71 -21.99
C ALA A 196 -3.44 -8.05 -21.31
N VAL A 197 -2.71 -7.07 -20.78
CA VAL A 197 -1.40 -7.35 -20.16
C VAL A 197 -1.54 -8.37 -19.02
N PRO A 198 -0.73 -9.44 -19.02
CA PRO A 198 -0.77 -10.45 -17.98
C PRO A 198 -0.17 -9.90 -16.68
N VAL A 199 -0.97 -9.81 -15.64
CA VAL A 199 -0.51 -9.44 -14.29
C VAL A 199 -0.11 -10.71 -13.56
N PRO A 200 1.15 -10.83 -13.10
CA PRO A 200 1.62 -12.03 -12.41
C PRO A 200 1.10 -12.09 -10.98
N GLY A 201 0.98 -13.31 -10.46
CA GLY A 201 0.55 -13.52 -9.08
C GLY A 201 0.79 -14.93 -8.57
N ILE A 202 0.30 -15.16 -7.37
CA ILE A 202 0.38 -16.43 -6.66
C ILE A 202 -1.01 -16.82 -6.19
N ARG A 203 -1.34 -18.12 -6.32
CA ARG A 203 -2.52 -18.73 -5.69
C ARG A 203 -2.07 -19.67 -4.58
N LEU A 204 -2.64 -19.52 -3.40
CA LEU A 204 -2.51 -20.42 -2.27
C LEU A 204 -3.75 -21.31 -2.19
N PHE A 205 -3.59 -22.58 -1.93
CA PHE A 205 -4.69 -23.54 -1.86
C PHE A 205 -4.76 -24.20 -0.51
N SER A 206 -5.99 -24.32 0.04
CA SER A 206 -6.26 -25.16 1.20
C SER A 206 -7.74 -25.53 1.25
N ARG A 207 -8.05 -26.83 1.17
CA ARG A 207 -9.44 -27.32 1.14
C ARG A 207 -10.25 -26.95 2.37
N SER A 208 -9.63 -26.96 3.55
CA SER A 208 -10.35 -26.79 4.82
C SER A 208 -10.07 -25.43 5.49
N ARG A 209 -9.05 -24.70 5.05
CA ARG A 209 -8.57 -23.50 5.76
C ARG A 209 -8.51 -22.25 4.89
N ALA A 210 -8.93 -22.29 3.62
CA ALA A 210 -8.78 -21.18 2.69
C ALA A 210 -9.34 -19.87 3.26
N LEU A 211 -10.56 -19.88 3.81
CA LEU A 211 -11.16 -18.69 4.43
C LEU A 211 -10.40 -18.21 5.67
N ALA A 212 -9.89 -19.12 6.50
CA ALA A 212 -9.10 -18.76 7.68
C ALA A 212 -7.74 -18.16 7.27
N ILE A 213 -7.08 -18.71 6.25
CA ILE A 213 -5.86 -18.19 5.65
C ILE A 213 -6.11 -16.79 5.10
N ALA A 214 -7.20 -16.60 4.36
CA ALA A 214 -7.59 -15.31 3.82
C ALA A 214 -7.81 -14.28 4.92
N GLY A 215 -8.55 -14.63 5.98
CA GLY A 215 -8.78 -13.75 7.12
C GLY A 215 -7.47 -13.35 7.85
N TRP A 216 -6.54 -14.30 7.96
CA TRP A 216 -5.23 -14.02 8.57
C TRP A 216 -4.38 -13.09 7.70
N LEU A 217 -4.30 -13.37 6.40
CA LEU A 217 -3.56 -12.53 5.45
C LEU A 217 -4.14 -11.10 5.34
N ALA A 218 -5.46 -10.95 5.48
CA ALA A 218 -6.10 -9.63 5.49
C ALA A 218 -5.59 -8.74 6.62
N GLY A 219 -5.23 -9.33 7.76
CA GLY A 219 -4.65 -8.61 8.90
C GLY A 219 -3.20 -8.16 8.70
N LEU A 220 -2.49 -8.68 7.68
CA LEU A 220 -1.07 -8.38 7.45
C LEU A 220 -0.84 -7.14 6.60
N GLU A 221 -1.82 -6.62 5.89
CA GLU A 221 -1.62 -5.58 4.87
C GLU A 221 -0.60 -6.02 3.79
N PRO A 222 -0.90 -7.04 2.94
CA PRO A 222 -0.02 -7.53 1.89
C PRO A 222 0.40 -6.42 0.92
N VAL A 223 1.69 -6.30 0.63
CA VAL A 223 2.25 -5.20 -0.18
C VAL A 223 2.85 -5.70 -1.47
N ARG A 224 3.72 -6.72 -1.40
CA ARG A 224 4.51 -7.18 -2.53
C ARG A 224 4.89 -8.64 -2.38
N LEU A 225 4.96 -9.35 -3.51
CA LEU A 225 5.59 -10.66 -3.63
C LEU A 225 7.02 -10.49 -4.15
N GLU A 226 7.95 -11.21 -3.59
CA GLU A 226 9.36 -11.22 -3.98
C GLU A 226 9.88 -12.66 -4.04
N ILE A 227 10.72 -12.94 -5.04
CA ILE A 227 11.54 -14.15 -5.06
C ILE A 227 12.93 -13.76 -4.60
N SER A 228 13.36 -14.27 -3.46
CA SER A 228 14.67 -14.01 -2.86
C SER A 228 15.45 -15.32 -2.72
N GLY A 229 16.47 -15.50 -3.55
CA GLY A 229 17.13 -16.80 -3.69
C GLY A 229 16.12 -17.86 -4.16
N ASN A 230 15.97 -18.95 -3.40
CA ASN A 230 14.98 -20.00 -3.66
C ASN A 230 13.70 -19.87 -2.82
N GLN A 231 13.43 -18.70 -2.29
CA GLN A 231 12.31 -18.43 -1.39
C GLN A 231 11.29 -17.51 -2.04
N LEU A 232 10.00 -17.84 -1.89
CA LEU A 232 8.90 -16.95 -2.19
C LEU A 232 8.52 -16.21 -0.92
N VAL A 233 8.61 -14.89 -0.95
CA VAL A 233 8.40 -13.99 0.19
C VAL A 233 7.22 -13.07 -0.07
N LEU A 234 6.35 -12.90 0.93
CA LEU A 234 5.35 -11.86 1.00
C LEU A 234 5.86 -10.73 1.90
N GLU A 235 5.99 -9.54 1.35
CA GLU A 235 6.18 -8.33 2.13
C GLU A 235 4.84 -7.77 2.54
N ALA A 236 4.72 -7.36 3.80
CA ALA A 236 3.48 -6.87 4.39
C ALA A 236 3.74 -5.72 5.38
N GLY A 237 2.72 -4.92 5.64
CA GLY A 237 2.84 -3.79 6.56
C GLY A 237 3.93 -2.81 6.14
N LEU A 238 4.81 -2.44 7.07
CA LEU A 238 5.99 -1.60 6.79
C LEU A 238 7.25 -2.44 6.50
N GLU A 239 7.52 -3.46 7.33
CA GLU A 239 8.81 -4.14 7.38
C GLU A 239 8.69 -5.66 7.48
N ASP A 240 7.46 -6.19 7.57
CA ASP A 240 7.23 -7.62 7.74
C ASP A 240 7.53 -8.37 6.44
N ARG A 241 8.25 -9.49 6.57
CA ARG A 241 8.57 -10.39 5.48
C ARG A 241 8.21 -11.82 5.87
N TRP A 242 7.28 -12.39 5.12
CA TRP A 242 6.73 -13.71 5.39
C TRP A 242 7.13 -14.71 4.32
N LEU A 243 7.68 -15.84 4.76
CA LEU A 243 8.04 -16.93 3.86
C LEU A 243 6.77 -17.69 3.47
N LEU A 244 6.36 -17.58 2.20
CA LEU A 244 5.24 -18.31 1.63
C LEU A 244 5.67 -19.72 1.18
N ALA A 245 6.86 -19.85 0.59
CA ALA A 245 7.44 -21.12 0.16
C ALA A 245 8.97 -21.07 0.25
N SER A 246 9.60 -22.16 0.70
CA SER A 246 11.04 -22.23 1.00
C SER A 246 11.85 -23.14 0.08
N ALA A 247 11.25 -23.69 -0.99
CA ALA A 247 11.90 -24.74 -1.77
C ALA A 247 11.59 -24.64 -3.27
N LEU A 248 11.87 -23.46 -3.86
CA LEU A 248 12.05 -23.44 -5.30
C LEU A 248 13.36 -24.15 -5.62
N PRO A 249 13.39 -25.10 -6.59
CA PRO A 249 14.64 -25.67 -7.06
C PRO A 249 15.59 -24.54 -7.51
N GLU A 250 16.84 -24.56 -7.05
CA GLU A 250 17.78 -23.43 -7.24
C GLU A 250 17.95 -23.07 -8.72
N ALA A 251 17.97 -24.07 -9.61
CA ALA A 251 18.05 -23.85 -11.04
C ALA A 251 16.80 -23.19 -11.64
N GLU A 252 15.64 -23.35 -11.04
CA GLU A 252 14.37 -22.77 -11.49
C GLU A 252 14.09 -21.42 -10.82
N ALA A 253 14.65 -21.20 -9.63
CA ALA A 253 14.40 -20.01 -8.85
C ALA A 253 14.86 -18.72 -9.55
N SER A 254 16.04 -18.73 -10.19
CA SER A 254 16.56 -17.56 -10.91
C SER A 254 15.68 -17.23 -12.12
N ALA A 255 15.34 -18.23 -12.94
CA ALA A 255 14.49 -18.04 -14.11
C ALA A 255 13.07 -17.60 -13.71
N ALA A 256 12.52 -18.18 -12.64
CA ALA A 256 11.22 -17.78 -12.12
C ALA A 256 11.25 -16.33 -11.57
N ALA A 257 12.33 -15.93 -10.89
CA ALA A 257 12.50 -14.57 -10.38
C ALA A 257 12.57 -13.55 -11.52
N GLU A 258 13.36 -13.84 -12.54
CA GLU A 258 13.49 -12.98 -13.73
C GLU A 258 12.16 -12.88 -14.49
N ALA A 259 11.49 -14.01 -14.73
CA ALA A 259 10.20 -14.03 -15.43
C ALA A 259 9.11 -13.28 -14.64
N PHE A 260 9.05 -13.48 -13.31
CA PHE A 260 8.10 -12.77 -12.44
C PHE A 260 8.38 -11.26 -12.40
N ALA A 261 9.65 -10.87 -12.30
CA ALA A 261 10.06 -9.46 -12.30
C ALA A 261 9.74 -8.79 -13.64
N ALA A 262 10.04 -9.43 -14.77
CA ALA A 262 9.73 -8.91 -16.10
C ALA A 262 8.21 -8.77 -16.32
N ALA A 263 7.41 -9.76 -15.93
CA ALA A 263 5.96 -9.69 -16.04
C ALA A 263 5.37 -8.58 -15.17
N ARG A 264 5.89 -8.41 -13.95
CA ARG A 264 5.50 -7.32 -13.04
C ARG A 264 5.84 -5.94 -13.62
N GLU A 265 7.03 -5.77 -14.20
CA GLU A 265 7.42 -4.52 -14.85
C GLU A 265 6.49 -4.20 -16.03
N GLN A 266 6.19 -5.16 -16.88
CA GLN A 266 5.24 -5.01 -17.99
C GLN A 266 3.83 -4.64 -17.50
N ALA A 267 3.43 -5.13 -16.33
CA ALA A 267 2.17 -4.82 -15.69
C ALA A 267 2.19 -3.51 -14.86
N GLY A 268 3.22 -2.65 -15.01
CA GLY A 268 3.33 -1.38 -14.27
C GLY A 268 3.50 -1.56 -12.76
N GLY A 269 4.17 -2.63 -12.34
CA GLY A 269 4.39 -2.98 -10.94
C GLY A 269 3.25 -3.78 -10.30
N LEU A 270 2.16 -4.04 -11.03
CA LEU A 270 1.02 -4.80 -10.52
C LEU A 270 1.36 -6.29 -10.36
N GLN A 271 0.77 -6.88 -9.34
CA GLN A 271 0.83 -8.29 -9.00
C GLN A 271 -0.36 -8.67 -8.13
N PHE A 272 -0.63 -9.94 -7.90
CA PHE A 272 -1.71 -10.36 -7.01
C PHE A 272 -1.37 -11.56 -6.14
N LEU A 273 -2.08 -11.67 -5.03
CA LEU A 273 -2.11 -12.83 -4.16
C LEU A 273 -3.57 -13.28 -4.03
N ALA A 274 -3.82 -14.56 -4.24
CA ALA A 274 -5.14 -15.15 -4.10
C ALA A 274 -5.13 -16.40 -3.22
N VAL A 275 -6.24 -16.66 -2.55
CA VAL A 275 -6.46 -17.86 -1.73
C VAL A 275 -7.72 -18.56 -2.23
N GLN A 276 -7.61 -19.86 -2.48
CA GLN A 276 -8.69 -20.72 -3.00
C GLN A 276 -8.74 -22.03 -2.23
N ALA A 277 -9.90 -22.70 -2.25
CA ALA A 277 -10.02 -24.03 -1.66
C ALA A 277 -9.23 -25.10 -2.45
N SER A 278 -9.23 -25.00 -3.77
CA SER A 278 -8.47 -25.88 -4.66
C SER A 278 -8.21 -25.19 -6.00
N GLU A 279 -7.35 -25.77 -6.83
CA GLU A 279 -7.05 -25.26 -8.15
C GLU A 279 -8.26 -25.26 -9.10
N SER A 280 -9.16 -26.20 -8.94
CA SER A 280 -10.38 -26.32 -9.74
C SER A 280 -11.53 -25.44 -9.25
N GLU A 281 -11.41 -24.83 -8.08
CA GLU A 281 -12.44 -23.95 -7.53
C GLU A 281 -12.33 -22.57 -8.18
N PRO A 282 -13.37 -22.06 -8.86
CA PRO A 282 -13.31 -20.77 -9.52
C PRO A 282 -13.36 -19.59 -8.53
N ARG A 283 -13.89 -19.82 -7.32
CA ARG A 283 -14.07 -18.80 -6.30
C ARG A 283 -12.78 -18.55 -5.52
N PHE A 284 -12.45 -17.28 -5.32
CA PHE A 284 -11.42 -16.88 -4.36
C PHE A 284 -12.05 -16.72 -2.97
N GLU A 285 -11.40 -17.26 -1.96
CA GLU A 285 -11.73 -16.99 -0.54
C GLU A 285 -11.03 -15.71 -0.04
N GLY A 286 -9.99 -15.27 -0.74
CA GLY A 286 -9.31 -14.01 -0.54
C GLY A 286 -8.54 -13.61 -1.79
N PHE A 287 -8.54 -12.31 -2.08
CA PHE A 287 -7.82 -11.73 -3.21
C PHE A 287 -7.25 -10.36 -2.85
N TRP A 288 -5.97 -10.14 -3.14
CA TRP A 288 -5.29 -8.87 -2.95
C TRP A 288 -4.60 -8.46 -4.24
N MET A 289 -4.93 -7.31 -4.74
CA MET A 289 -4.10 -6.64 -5.73
C MET A 289 -2.96 -5.93 -5.00
N LEU A 290 -1.76 -6.12 -5.48
CA LEU A 290 -0.52 -5.58 -4.93
C LEU A 290 0.17 -4.73 -6.00
N ARG A 291 0.97 -3.77 -5.59
CA ARG A 291 1.77 -2.98 -6.52
C ARG A 291 3.13 -2.71 -5.92
N ASP A 292 4.16 -2.83 -6.74
CA ASP A 292 5.50 -2.41 -6.38
C ASP A 292 5.51 -0.89 -6.23
N LEU A 293 5.93 -0.41 -5.06
CA LEU A 293 6.15 1.01 -4.81
C LEU A 293 7.65 1.28 -4.80
N PRO A 294 8.08 2.49 -5.19
CA PRO A 294 9.46 2.90 -4.96
C PRO A 294 9.81 2.71 -3.48
N ASP A 295 11.03 2.30 -3.21
CA ASP A 295 11.53 2.22 -1.84
C ASP A 295 11.38 3.59 -1.16
N ALA A 296 10.85 3.59 0.08
CA ALA A 296 10.49 4.78 0.84
C ALA A 296 11.73 5.50 1.41
#